data_e3cfcd6fac1c0d88787c71d9b6ba162a
#
_entry.id   e3cfcd6fac1c0d88787c71d9b6ba162a
#
_cell.length_a   1.000
_cell.length_b   1.000
_cell.length_c   1.000
_cell.angle_alpha   90.00
_cell.angle_beta   90.00
_cell.angle_gamma   90.00
#
_symmetry.space_group_name_H-M   'P 1'
#
loop_
_entity.id
_entity.type
_entity.pdbx_description
1 polymer ?
#
loop_
_entity_poly.entity_id
_entity_poly.type
_entity_poly.pdbx_seq_one_letter_code
_entity_poly.pdbx_strand_id
1 'polypeptide(L)'
;MKHLLILFIFFLVATPGKAQSEPISAFLEKWENSKNYLLEIAEAMPENAYAYKPTEREMTFAKQLKHIQDNMAWLSNAYFHAEKREVPNHNTDKKATIESLQTAFDLVAKAVKNTPAKELEETVEFFAGPKTKLQILNLLQDHVTHHRGQLIVYLNLNNIKPPRYVGW
;
A
#
# COMPACT_ATOMS: atom_id res chain seq x y z
N MET A 1 -31.27 -53.42 -40.41
CA MET A 1 -31.45 -52.55 -39.24
C MET A 1 -30.31 -51.55 -39.23
N LYS A 2 -30.57 -50.26 -39.51
CA LYS A 2 -29.54 -49.19 -39.56
C LYS A 2 -29.53 -48.47 -38.21
N HIS A 3 -28.44 -48.58 -37.44
CA HIS A 3 -28.26 -47.84 -36.17
C HIS A 3 -27.85 -46.44 -36.51
N LEU A 4 -28.69 -45.46 -36.17
CA LEU A 4 -28.42 -44.03 -36.27
C LEU A 4 -27.64 -43.63 -34.99
N LEU A 5 -26.36 -43.31 -35.14
CA LEU A 5 -25.51 -42.78 -34.04
C LEU A 5 -25.73 -41.28 -33.93
N ILE A 6 -26.46 -40.83 -32.89
CA ILE A 6 -26.66 -39.41 -32.61
C ILE A 6 -25.47 -38.92 -31.79
N LEU A 7 -24.61 -38.11 -32.41
CA LEU A 7 -23.46 -37.46 -31.75
C LEU A 7 -23.95 -36.19 -31.03
N PHE A 8 -24.00 -36.22 -29.70
CA PHE A 8 -24.30 -35.05 -28.90
C PHE A 8 -23.02 -34.21 -28.77
N ILE A 9 -22.93 -33.10 -29.51
CA ILE A 9 -21.88 -32.11 -29.37
C ILE A 9 -22.24 -31.20 -28.19
N PHE A 10 -21.59 -31.40 -27.05
CA PHE A 10 -21.67 -30.46 -25.94
C PHE A 10 -20.87 -29.20 -26.28
N PHE A 11 -21.54 -28.11 -26.60
CA PHE A 11 -20.94 -26.78 -26.67
C PHE A 11 -20.68 -26.32 -25.26
N LEU A 12 -19.41 -26.41 -24.82
CA LEU A 12 -18.95 -25.77 -23.59
C LEU A 12 -18.90 -24.25 -23.82
N VAL A 13 -19.96 -23.54 -23.46
CA VAL A 13 -19.93 -22.07 -23.42
C VAL A 13 -19.08 -21.70 -22.24
N ALA A 14 -17.78 -21.41 -22.47
CA ALA A 14 -16.93 -20.78 -21.51
C ALA A 14 -17.44 -19.35 -21.30
N THR A 15 -18.22 -19.13 -20.25
CA THR A 15 -18.50 -17.78 -19.78
C THR A 15 -17.18 -17.20 -19.29
N PRO A 16 -16.71 -16.04 -19.80
CA PRO A 16 -15.54 -15.40 -19.24
C PRO A 16 -15.86 -15.08 -17.77
N GLY A 17 -15.20 -15.79 -16.85
CA GLY A 17 -15.31 -15.52 -15.44
C GLY A 17 -14.83 -14.08 -15.20
N LYS A 18 -15.68 -13.22 -14.64
CA LYS A 18 -15.31 -11.90 -14.12
C LYS A 18 -14.49 -12.08 -12.82
N ALA A 19 -13.33 -12.71 -12.93
CA ALA A 19 -12.50 -13.02 -11.76
C ALA A 19 -11.20 -12.21 -11.71
N GLN A 20 -11.04 -11.19 -12.55
CA GLN A 20 -9.85 -10.35 -12.52
C GLN A 20 -10.29 -8.90 -12.35
N SER A 21 -10.23 -8.44 -11.08
CA SER A 21 -10.29 -7.00 -10.81
C SER A 21 -9.12 -6.35 -11.54
N GLU A 22 -9.38 -5.23 -12.20
CA GLU A 22 -8.32 -4.39 -12.79
C GLU A 22 -7.23 -4.13 -11.74
N PRO A 23 -5.92 -4.17 -12.08
CA PRO A 23 -4.83 -4.00 -11.11
C PRO A 23 -4.96 -2.73 -10.27
N ILE A 24 -5.46 -1.63 -10.84
CA ILE A 24 -5.70 -0.37 -10.14
C ILE A 24 -6.79 -0.53 -9.08
N SER A 25 -7.92 -1.15 -9.40
CA SER A 25 -9.01 -1.33 -8.42
C SER A 25 -8.61 -2.26 -7.28
N ALA A 26 -7.88 -3.34 -7.57
CA ALA A 26 -7.35 -4.25 -6.57
C ALA A 26 -6.32 -3.55 -5.64
N PHE A 27 -5.45 -2.70 -6.22
CA PHE A 27 -4.52 -1.89 -5.42
C PHE A 27 -5.28 -0.92 -4.52
N LEU A 28 -6.25 -0.17 -5.05
CA LEU A 28 -6.97 0.86 -4.27
C LEU A 28 -7.76 0.25 -3.11
N GLU A 29 -8.39 -0.92 -3.28
CA GLU A 29 -9.07 -1.63 -2.20
C GLU A 29 -8.08 -1.98 -1.07
N LYS A 30 -6.96 -2.62 -1.41
CA LYS A 30 -5.93 -2.99 -0.44
C LYS A 30 -5.25 -1.76 0.17
N TRP A 31 -5.10 -0.68 -0.60
CA TRP A 31 -4.49 0.58 -0.15
C TRP A 31 -5.33 1.26 0.92
N GLU A 32 -6.65 1.30 0.75
CA GLU A 32 -7.58 1.85 1.75
C GLU A 32 -7.53 1.04 3.06
N ASN A 33 -7.51 -0.29 2.98
CA ASN A 33 -7.34 -1.14 4.16
C ASN A 33 -5.99 -0.91 4.84
N SER A 34 -4.91 -0.73 4.06
CA SER A 34 -3.57 -0.42 4.58
C SER A 34 -3.52 0.93 5.28
N LYS A 35 -4.21 1.94 4.73
CA LYS A 35 -4.36 3.27 5.34
C LYS A 35 -5.02 3.14 6.71
N ASN A 36 -6.21 2.56 6.76
CA ASN A 36 -6.98 2.44 8.00
C ASN A 36 -6.19 1.69 9.06
N TYR A 37 -5.57 0.57 8.71
CA TYR A 37 -4.77 -0.21 9.65
C TYR A 37 -3.54 0.55 10.15
N LEU A 38 -2.84 1.29 9.29
CA LEU A 38 -1.66 2.06 9.72
C LEU A 38 -2.04 3.27 10.56
N LEU A 39 -3.18 3.93 10.29
CA LEU A 39 -3.72 5.01 11.12
C LEU A 39 -4.10 4.48 12.51
N GLU A 40 -4.74 3.31 12.62
CA GLU A 40 -5.03 2.67 13.91
C GLU A 40 -3.75 2.35 14.70
N ILE A 41 -2.69 1.87 14.02
CA ILE A 41 -1.38 1.61 14.66
C ILE A 41 -0.76 2.92 15.17
N ALA A 42 -0.79 3.97 14.35
CA ALA A 42 -0.29 5.29 14.77
C ALA A 42 -1.09 5.83 15.96
N GLU A 43 -2.42 5.68 15.94
CA GLU A 43 -3.29 6.12 17.03
C GLU A 43 -3.06 5.31 18.32
N ALA A 44 -2.79 4.01 18.23
CA ALA A 44 -2.55 3.15 19.40
C ALA A 44 -1.31 3.55 20.19
N MET A 45 -0.26 4.06 19.55
CA MET A 45 0.98 4.48 20.24
C MET A 45 0.73 5.78 21.02
N PRO A 46 1.02 5.84 22.34
CA PRO A 46 0.98 7.09 23.09
C PRO A 46 1.98 8.12 22.54
N GLU A 47 1.61 9.39 22.59
CA GLU A 47 2.43 10.48 22.07
C GLU A 47 3.84 10.52 22.67
N ASN A 48 3.94 10.31 23.98
CA ASN A 48 5.23 10.26 24.68
C ASN A 48 6.13 9.08 24.26
N ALA A 49 5.58 8.08 23.55
CA ALA A 49 6.32 6.95 23.01
C ALA A 49 6.65 7.08 21.50
N TYR A 50 6.31 8.20 20.88
CA TYR A 50 6.67 8.43 19.46
C TYR A 50 8.19 8.51 19.23
N ALA A 51 8.96 8.88 20.24
CA ALA A 51 10.42 8.86 20.22
C ALA A 51 11.03 7.48 20.51
N TYR A 52 10.22 6.47 20.86
CA TYR A 52 10.69 5.12 21.16
C TYR A 52 11.34 4.46 19.95
N LYS A 53 12.44 3.74 20.16
CA LYS A 53 13.10 2.85 19.20
C LYS A 53 13.55 1.58 19.93
N PRO A 54 13.45 0.39 19.32
CA PRO A 54 13.85 -0.86 19.96
C PRO A 54 15.34 -0.97 20.23
N THR A 55 16.17 -0.45 19.33
CA THR A 55 17.63 -0.43 19.43
C THR A 55 18.20 0.89 18.89
N GLU A 56 19.48 1.14 19.15
CA GLU A 56 20.16 2.34 18.61
C GLU A 56 20.20 2.39 17.08
N ARG A 57 20.15 1.25 16.40
CA ARG A 57 20.17 1.16 14.92
C ARG A 57 18.82 1.38 14.28
N GLU A 58 17.73 1.24 15.05
CA GLU A 58 16.38 1.36 14.52
C GLU A 58 15.92 2.82 14.47
N MET A 59 15.02 3.11 13.55
CA MET A 59 14.30 4.36 13.53
C MET A 59 13.37 4.48 14.73
N THR A 60 13.10 5.69 15.19
CA THR A 60 12.02 5.91 16.17
C THR A 60 10.66 5.61 15.51
N PHE A 61 9.62 5.38 16.32
CA PHE A 61 8.25 5.19 15.85
C PHE A 61 7.81 6.32 14.90
N ALA A 62 8.01 7.57 15.31
CA ALA A 62 7.71 8.74 14.46
C ALA A 62 8.52 8.76 13.16
N LYS A 63 9.81 8.40 13.21
CA LYS A 63 10.66 8.33 12.01
C LYS A 63 10.22 7.22 11.05
N GLN A 64 9.73 6.08 11.56
CA GLN A 64 9.16 5.02 10.72
C GLN A 64 7.93 5.54 9.96
N LEU A 65 7.00 6.24 10.63
CA LEU A 65 5.83 6.82 9.99
C LEU A 65 6.20 7.86 8.93
N LYS A 66 7.19 8.72 9.24
CA LYS A 66 7.69 9.69 8.26
C LYS A 66 8.33 9.01 7.07
N HIS A 67 9.14 7.97 7.28
CA HIS A 67 9.81 7.22 6.21
C HIS A 67 8.80 6.55 5.25
N ILE A 68 7.70 6.02 5.77
CA ILE A 68 6.60 5.52 4.95
C ILE A 68 6.04 6.66 4.07
N GLN A 69 5.79 7.82 4.63
CA GLN A 69 5.26 8.98 3.90
C GLN A 69 6.24 9.51 2.85
N ASP A 70 7.54 9.56 3.17
CA ASP A 70 8.59 9.98 2.23
C ASP A 70 8.63 9.05 1.00
N ASN A 71 8.53 7.73 1.22
CA ASN A 71 8.48 6.76 0.14
C ASN A 71 7.20 6.90 -0.71
N MET A 72 6.05 7.09 -0.06
CA MET A 72 4.78 7.37 -0.75
C MET A 72 4.89 8.61 -1.65
N ALA A 73 5.42 9.71 -1.12
CA ALA A 73 5.59 10.95 -1.85
C ALA A 73 6.56 10.79 -3.03
N TRP A 74 7.69 10.11 -2.80
CA TRP A 74 8.66 9.85 -3.84
C TRP A 74 8.09 9.01 -4.99
N LEU A 75 7.58 7.82 -4.70
CA LEU A 75 7.12 6.89 -5.75
C LEU A 75 5.89 7.42 -6.49
N SER A 76 4.93 7.99 -5.77
CA SER A 76 3.72 8.51 -6.42
C SER A 76 4.00 9.75 -7.28
N ASN A 77 4.90 10.62 -6.85
CA ASN A 77 5.30 11.77 -7.64
C ASN A 77 6.13 11.38 -8.88
N ALA A 78 7.13 10.51 -8.70
CA ALA A 78 8.02 10.15 -9.79
C ALA A 78 7.34 9.33 -10.91
N TYR A 79 6.34 8.50 -10.57
CA TYR A 79 5.81 7.48 -11.48
C TYR A 79 4.30 7.53 -11.73
N PHE A 80 3.53 8.22 -10.87
CA PHE A 80 2.07 8.28 -10.95
C PHE A 80 1.53 9.72 -10.98
N HIS A 81 2.35 10.70 -11.33
CA HIS A 81 1.95 12.10 -11.51
C HIS A 81 1.28 12.74 -10.28
N ALA A 82 1.60 12.25 -9.07
CA ALA A 82 1.13 12.92 -7.86
C ALA A 82 1.75 14.31 -7.73
N GLU A 83 1.03 15.22 -7.11
CA GLU A 83 1.55 16.55 -6.77
C GLU A 83 2.77 16.44 -5.86
N LYS A 84 3.81 17.23 -6.17
CA LYS A 84 4.99 17.33 -5.29
C LYS A 84 4.56 17.84 -3.93
N ARG A 85 4.94 17.09 -2.89
CA ARG A 85 4.72 17.49 -1.52
C ARG A 85 5.97 17.18 -0.70
N GLU A 86 6.43 18.16 0.04
CA GLU A 86 7.35 17.90 1.15
C GLU A 86 6.57 17.23 2.29
N VAL A 87 7.14 16.18 2.86
CA VAL A 87 6.58 15.53 4.04
C VAL A 87 7.14 16.26 5.26
N PRO A 88 6.31 16.99 6.01
CA PRO A 88 6.78 17.73 7.18
C PRO A 88 7.37 16.79 8.23
N ASN A 89 8.37 17.28 8.94
CA ASN A 89 8.90 16.56 10.08
C ASN A 89 8.15 17.01 11.35
N HIS A 90 7.13 16.25 11.73
CA HIS A 90 6.33 16.53 12.93
C HIS A 90 6.99 16.05 14.23
N ASN A 91 8.21 15.46 14.15
CA ASN A 91 8.92 14.88 15.29
C ASN A 91 8.02 13.91 16.08
N THR A 92 7.60 14.35 17.28
CA THR A 92 6.75 13.55 18.18
C THR A 92 5.31 14.08 18.27
N ASP A 93 4.91 15.06 17.45
CA ASP A 93 3.52 15.52 17.37
C ASP A 93 2.66 14.43 16.71
N LYS A 94 1.97 13.68 17.54
CA LYS A 94 1.12 12.57 17.15
C LYS A 94 0.02 13.00 16.19
N LYS A 95 -0.73 14.06 16.55
CA LYS A 95 -1.87 14.52 15.77
C LYS A 95 -1.44 14.96 14.37
N ALA A 96 -0.44 15.82 14.30
CA ALA A 96 0.08 16.31 13.02
C ALA A 96 0.66 15.16 12.17
N THR A 97 1.31 14.17 12.79
CA THR A 97 1.82 12.97 12.10
C THR A 97 0.70 12.16 11.49
N ILE A 98 -0.40 11.91 12.21
CA ILE A 98 -1.56 11.14 11.75
C ILE A 98 -2.27 11.87 10.61
N GLU A 99 -2.53 13.16 10.72
CA GLU A 99 -3.14 13.98 9.68
C GLU A 99 -2.29 13.99 8.40
N SER A 100 -0.97 14.11 8.54
CA SER A 100 -0.02 14.04 7.43
C SER A 100 -0.01 12.67 6.76
N LEU A 101 -0.04 11.59 7.56
CA LEU A 101 -0.08 10.21 7.08
C LEU A 101 -1.35 9.94 6.28
N GLN A 102 -2.52 10.32 6.80
CA GLN A 102 -3.79 10.20 6.09
C GLN A 102 -3.74 10.93 4.73
N THR A 103 -3.25 12.17 4.73
CA THR A 103 -3.10 12.95 3.51
C THR A 103 -2.17 12.27 2.49
N ALA A 104 -1.07 11.65 2.94
CA ALA A 104 -0.15 10.94 2.05
C ALA A 104 -0.84 9.75 1.37
N PHE A 105 -1.62 8.96 2.10
CA PHE A 105 -2.41 7.86 1.53
C PHE A 105 -3.42 8.35 0.49
N ASP A 106 -4.14 9.42 0.79
CA ASP A 106 -5.18 9.97 -0.09
C ASP A 106 -4.58 10.53 -1.38
N LEU A 107 -3.40 11.17 -1.32
CA LEU A 107 -2.68 11.65 -2.50
C LEU A 107 -2.24 10.50 -3.41
N VAL A 108 -1.70 9.42 -2.85
CA VAL A 108 -1.35 8.21 -3.61
C VAL A 108 -2.59 7.62 -4.26
N ALA A 109 -3.67 7.43 -3.50
CA ALA A 109 -4.91 6.87 -4.02
C ALA A 109 -5.47 7.71 -5.19
N LYS A 110 -5.46 9.05 -5.06
CA LYS A 110 -5.88 9.98 -6.12
C LYS A 110 -5.01 9.83 -7.37
N ALA A 111 -3.68 9.79 -7.21
CA ALA A 111 -2.75 9.68 -8.33
C ALA A 111 -2.93 8.35 -9.07
N VAL A 112 -2.94 7.23 -8.35
CA VAL A 112 -3.11 5.89 -8.94
C VAL A 112 -4.47 5.74 -9.62
N LYS A 113 -5.55 6.25 -9.01
CA LYS A 113 -6.90 6.23 -9.59
C LYS A 113 -6.96 6.95 -10.95
N ASN A 114 -6.19 8.02 -11.10
CA ASN A 114 -6.14 8.83 -12.31
C ASN A 114 -5.15 8.30 -13.36
N THR A 115 -4.36 7.28 -13.03
CA THR A 115 -3.40 6.66 -13.95
C THR A 115 -4.15 5.75 -14.93
N PRO A 116 -4.01 5.94 -16.25
CA PRO A 116 -4.57 5.02 -17.23
C PRO A 116 -4.02 3.60 -17.05
N ALA A 117 -4.89 2.57 -17.06
CA ALA A 117 -4.46 1.18 -16.81
C ALA A 117 -3.32 0.72 -17.75
N LYS A 118 -3.33 1.18 -19.02
CA LYS A 118 -2.25 0.88 -19.99
C LYS A 118 -0.87 1.38 -19.56
N GLU A 119 -0.80 2.44 -18.76
CA GLU A 119 0.48 2.97 -18.27
C GLU A 119 1.17 2.03 -17.27
N LEU A 120 0.43 1.11 -16.66
CA LEU A 120 1.04 0.13 -15.75
C LEU A 120 2.05 -0.79 -16.45
N GLU A 121 1.95 -0.94 -17.76
CA GLU A 121 2.87 -1.74 -18.58
C GLU A 121 4.11 -0.95 -19.01
N GLU A 122 4.10 0.38 -18.85
CA GLU A 122 5.24 1.24 -19.21
C GLU A 122 6.46 0.92 -18.35
N THR A 123 7.60 0.74 -19.01
CA THR A 123 8.90 0.57 -18.36
C THR A 123 9.50 1.94 -18.04
N VAL A 124 9.92 2.11 -16.79
CA VAL A 124 10.56 3.33 -16.28
C VAL A 124 11.96 3.02 -15.73
N GLU A 125 12.84 4.01 -15.74
CA GLU A 125 14.13 3.90 -15.08
C GLU A 125 13.93 3.91 -13.54
N PHE A 126 14.60 2.97 -12.87
CA PHE A 126 14.57 2.81 -11.43
C PHE A 126 15.97 2.48 -10.91
N PHE A 127 16.30 2.81 -9.67
CA PHE A 127 17.64 2.59 -9.11
C PHE A 127 18.09 1.11 -9.12
N ALA A 128 17.13 0.17 -9.09
CA ALA A 128 17.38 -1.27 -9.17
C ALA A 128 17.23 -1.83 -10.61
N GLY A 129 17.45 -1.00 -11.63
CA GLY A 129 17.25 -1.31 -13.04
C GLY A 129 15.81 -1.08 -13.50
N PRO A 130 15.55 -1.15 -14.83
CA PRO A 130 14.24 -0.86 -15.41
C PRO A 130 13.11 -1.68 -14.78
N LYS A 131 11.98 -1.05 -14.50
CA LYS A 131 10.78 -1.66 -13.91
C LYS A 131 9.53 -1.17 -14.62
N THR A 132 8.51 -2.01 -14.70
CA THR A 132 7.18 -1.53 -15.10
C THR A 132 6.53 -0.69 -13.99
N LYS A 133 5.64 0.24 -14.35
CA LYS A 133 4.86 0.98 -13.34
C LYS A 133 4.05 0.05 -12.44
N LEU A 134 3.59 -1.11 -12.95
CA LEU A 134 2.95 -2.16 -12.13
C LEU A 134 3.89 -2.69 -11.03
N GLN A 135 5.18 -2.92 -11.36
CA GLN A 135 6.16 -3.34 -10.36
C GLN A 135 6.41 -2.24 -9.32
N ILE A 136 6.43 -0.96 -9.73
CA ILE A 136 6.54 0.17 -8.80
C ILE A 136 5.30 0.26 -7.90
N LEU A 137 4.11 0.00 -8.43
CA LEU A 137 2.87 -0.03 -7.65
C LEU A 137 2.90 -1.11 -6.57
N ASN A 138 3.40 -2.31 -6.92
CA ASN A 138 3.60 -3.39 -5.95
C ASN A 138 4.61 -3.00 -4.87
N LEU A 139 5.75 -2.40 -5.25
CA LEU A 139 6.76 -1.92 -4.31
C LEU A 139 6.17 -0.91 -3.31
N LEU A 140 5.32 0.00 -3.78
CA LEU A 140 4.67 1.01 -2.95
C LEU A 140 3.82 0.35 -1.85
N GLN A 141 3.05 -0.68 -2.19
CA GLN A 141 2.26 -1.47 -1.25
C GLN A 141 3.15 -2.30 -0.29
N ASP A 142 4.20 -2.92 -0.82
CA ASP A 142 5.11 -3.75 -0.03
C ASP A 142 5.89 -2.92 0.99
N HIS A 143 6.32 -1.72 0.63
CA HIS A 143 7.02 -0.82 1.54
C HIS A 143 6.16 -0.46 2.76
N VAL A 144 4.89 -0.12 2.54
CA VAL A 144 3.94 0.12 3.63
C VAL A 144 3.79 -1.12 4.51
N THR A 145 3.63 -2.28 3.90
CA THR A 145 3.45 -3.56 4.62
C THR A 145 4.68 -3.91 5.44
N HIS A 146 5.89 -3.71 4.89
CA HIS A 146 7.16 -3.95 5.57
C HIS A 146 7.27 -3.11 6.85
N HIS A 147 7.11 -1.80 6.75
CA HIS A 147 7.24 -0.89 7.89
C HIS A 147 6.07 -1.00 8.88
N ARG A 148 4.87 -1.30 8.41
CA ARG A 148 3.74 -1.62 9.28
C ARG A 148 4.03 -2.81 10.18
N GLY A 149 4.66 -3.86 9.65
CA GLY A 149 5.10 -5.02 10.44
C GLY A 149 6.07 -4.62 11.55
N GLN A 150 7.02 -3.74 11.28
CA GLN A 150 7.94 -3.20 12.29
C GLN A 150 7.20 -2.40 13.36
N LEU A 151 6.28 -1.50 12.99
CA LEU A 151 5.49 -0.70 13.93
C LEU A 151 4.63 -1.55 14.87
N ILE A 152 4.10 -2.69 14.39
CA ILE A 152 3.39 -3.66 15.24
C ILE A 152 4.33 -4.23 16.32
N VAL A 153 5.57 -4.53 15.98
CA VAL A 153 6.58 -4.96 16.97
C VAL A 153 6.84 -3.87 17.99
N TYR A 154 6.90 -2.59 17.57
CA TYR A 154 7.09 -1.46 18.49
C TYR A 154 5.94 -1.36 19.50
N LEU A 155 4.68 -1.52 19.05
CA LEU A 155 3.54 -1.55 19.96
C LEU A 155 3.68 -2.67 21.00
N ASN A 156 3.98 -3.90 20.55
CA ASN A 156 4.15 -5.06 21.46
C ASN A 156 5.28 -4.83 22.48
N LEU A 157 6.40 -4.25 22.07
CA LEU A 157 7.53 -3.94 22.96
C LEU A 157 7.18 -2.86 24.00
N ASN A 158 6.16 -2.05 23.74
CA ASN A 158 5.62 -1.07 24.69
C ASN A 158 4.39 -1.61 25.45
N ASN A 159 4.11 -2.91 25.41
CA ASN A 159 2.94 -3.55 26.04
C ASN A 159 1.61 -3.00 25.53
N ILE A 160 1.56 -2.50 24.31
CA ILE A 160 0.36 -1.98 23.66
C ILE A 160 -0.16 -3.07 22.71
N LYS A 161 -1.43 -3.45 22.89
CA LYS A 161 -2.07 -4.42 22.00
C LYS A 161 -2.24 -3.80 20.61
N PRO A 162 -1.66 -4.40 19.56
CA PRO A 162 -1.88 -3.92 18.20
C PRO A 162 -3.35 -4.00 17.78
N PRO A 163 -3.81 -3.17 16.82
CA PRO A 163 -5.11 -3.32 16.22
C PRO A 163 -5.30 -4.71 15.61
N ARG A 164 -6.58 -5.06 15.34
CA ARG A 164 -6.90 -6.33 14.69
C ARG A 164 -6.24 -6.40 13.31
N TYR A 165 -5.63 -7.55 13.01
CA TYR A 165 -5.05 -7.79 11.69
C TYR A 165 -6.09 -7.64 10.57
N VAL A 166 -5.75 -6.84 9.57
CA VAL A 166 -6.51 -6.68 8.33
C VAL A 166 -5.56 -7.03 7.19
N GLY A 167 -5.73 -8.22 6.59
CA GLY A 167 -4.88 -8.70 5.51
C GLY A 167 -5.32 -8.18 4.15
N TRP A 168 -6.61 -7.88 4.06
CA TRP A 168 -7.24 -7.47 2.81
C TRP A 168 -8.36 -6.47 3.05
#